data_efc9fe32b29b2db9681143537440a179
#
_entry.id   efc9fe32b29b2db9681143537440a179
#
_cell.length_a   1.000
_cell.length_b   1.000
_cell.length_c   1.000
_cell.angle_alpha   90.00
_cell.angle_beta   90.00
_cell.angle_gamma   90.00
#
_symmetry.space_group_name_H-M   'P 1'
#
loop_
_entity.id
_entity.type
_entity.pdbx_description
1 polymer ?
#
loop_
_entity_poly.entity_id
_entity_poly.type
_entity_poly.pdbx_seq_one_letter_code
_entity_poly.pdbx_strand_id
1 'polypeptide(L)'
;AERILKRTLLPEETNLINDWIQVFELPEEVVLMLLQIEMENSRGRVSIKIADKRAKEWAQSGVRTVEDVEKIIVLGKEREQQLRKLLARLGQRRAPSEDERAMYKLWIDEWGFTPEAVQEACRETTKGTPTMAYLNGILMRQHQLGRHEVQTLEAGMQREKEARDFARDVYAGLGRTGIT
;
A
#
# COMPACT_ATOMS: atom_id res chain seq x y z
N ALA A 1 -9.69 -19.11 -22.58
CA ALA A 1 -8.57 -19.26 -21.65
C ALA A 1 -7.32 -19.83 -22.35
N GLU A 2 -7.37 -21.03 -22.95
CA GLU A 2 -6.22 -21.72 -23.57
C GLU A 2 -5.52 -20.90 -24.66
N ARG A 3 -6.31 -20.14 -25.46
CA ARG A 3 -5.77 -19.26 -26.48
C ARG A 3 -4.91 -18.11 -25.89
N ILE A 4 -5.29 -17.59 -24.73
CA ILE A 4 -4.54 -16.55 -24.01
C ILE A 4 -3.28 -17.16 -23.40
N LEU A 5 -3.41 -18.31 -22.75
CA LEU A 5 -2.32 -19.00 -22.06
C LEU A 5 -1.35 -19.70 -23.02
N LYS A 6 -1.70 -19.81 -24.31
CA LYS A 6 -0.94 -20.46 -25.37
C LYS A 6 -0.55 -21.91 -25.02
N ARG A 7 -1.40 -22.59 -24.24
CA ARG A 7 -1.26 -23.99 -23.84
C ARG A 7 -2.60 -24.60 -23.47
N THR A 8 -2.66 -25.91 -23.48
CA THR A 8 -3.81 -26.67 -22.96
C THR A 8 -3.87 -26.55 -21.45
N LEU A 9 -5.08 -26.41 -20.93
CA LEU A 9 -5.35 -26.40 -19.49
C LEU A 9 -5.36 -27.81 -18.92
N LEU A 10 -4.85 -27.96 -17.72
CA LEU A 10 -5.07 -29.17 -16.93
C LEU A 10 -6.52 -29.22 -16.42
N PRO A 11 -7.09 -30.42 -16.18
CA PRO A 11 -8.45 -30.53 -15.67
C PRO A 11 -8.70 -29.70 -14.39
N GLU A 12 -7.74 -29.68 -13.46
CA GLU A 12 -7.79 -28.89 -12.24
C GLU A 12 -7.82 -27.37 -12.51
N GLU A 13 -7.07 -26.91 -13.50
CA GLU A 13 -7.05 -25.50 -13.90
C GLU A 13 -8.37 -25.09 -14.57
N THR A 14 -8.95 -25.99 -15.37
CA THR A 14 -10.26 -25.78 -15.98
C THR A 14 -11.35 -25.67 -14.91
N ASN A 15 -11.30 -26.51 -13.88
CA ASN A 15 -12.25 -26.43 -12.77
C ASN A 15 -12.15 -25.11 -12.02
N LEU A 16 -10.93 -24.64 -11.69
CA LEU A 16 -10.72 -23.34 -11.05
C LEU A 16 -11.29 -22.19 -11.89
N ILE A 17 -11.04 -22.18 -13.20
CA ILE A 17 -11.56 -21.13 -14.09
C ILE A 17 -13.09 -21.18 -14.16
N ASN A 18 -13.69 -22.37 -14.16
CA ASN A 18 -15.14 -22.52 -14.09
C ASN A 18 -15.70 -22.03 -12.76
N ASP A 19 -15.00 -22.27 -11.63
CA ASP A 19 -15.39 -21.75 -10.33
C ASP A 19 -15.37 -20.22 -10.30
N TRP A 20 -14.42 -19.57 -10.97
CA TRP A 20 -14.41 -18.10 -11.07
C TRP A 20 -15.67 -17.55 -11.73
N ILE A 21 -16.19 -18.25 -12.74
CA ILE A 21 -17.41 -17.85 -13.45
C ILE A 21 -18.66 -18.23 -12.66
N GLN A 22 -18.75 -19.50 -12.18
CA GLN A 22 -19.98 -20.06 -11.63
C GLN A 22 -20.15 -19.79 -10.12
N VAL A 23 -19.04 -19.79 -9.36
CA VAL A 23 -19.07 -19.63 -7.90
C VAL A 23 -18.79 -18.19 -7.50
N PHE A 24 -17.80 -17.54 -8.14
CA PHE A 24 -17.46 -16.15 -7.83
C PHE A 24 -18.26 -15.15 -8.68
N GLU A 25 -19.07 -15.65 -9.61
CA GLU A 25 -19.91 -14.83 -10.49
C GLU A 25 -19.15 -13.76 -11.28
N LEU A 26 -17.89 -14.05 -11.63
CA LEU A 26 -17.10 -13.15 -12.48
C LEU A 26 -17.54 -13.34 -13.95
N PRO A 27 -17.85 -12.25 -14.68
CA PRO A 27 -18.12 -12.33 -16.11
C PRO A 27 -16.96 -12.94 -16.89
N GLU A 28 -17.25 -13.67 -17.95
CA GLU A 28 -16.22 -14.34 -18.77
C GLU A 28 -15.17 -13.35 -19.29
N GLU A 29 -15.57 -12.16 -19.70
CA GLU A 29 -14.68 -11.10 -20.14
C GLU A 29 -13.71 -10.63 -19.05
N VAL A 30 -14.16 -10.53 -17.81
CA VAL A 30 -13.32 -10.21 -16.65
C VAL A 30 -12.33 -11.34 -16.39
N VAL A 31 -12.75 -12.59 -16.50
CA VAL A 31 -11.89 -13.78 -16.35
C VAL A 31 -10.83 -13.82 -17.46
N LEU A 32 -11.20 -13.52 -18.71
CA LEU A 32 -10.25 -13.47 -19.81
C LEU A 32 -9.22 -12.34 -19.61
N MET A 33 -9.68 -11.19 -19.15
CA MET A 33 -8.80 -10.05 -18.82
C MET A 33 -7.85 -10.38 -17.67
N LEU A 34 -8.32 -11.07 -16.63
CA LEU A 34 -7.48 -11.58 -15.55
C LEU A 34 -6.33 -12.44 -16.07
N LEU A 35 -6.65 -13.42 -16.92
CA LEU A 35 -5.64 -14.31 -17.50
C LEU A 35 -4.65 -13.57 -18.40
N GLN A 36 -5.11 -12.55 -19.13
CA GLN A 36 -4.24 -11.72 -19.97
C GLN A 36 -3.26 -10.90 -19.11
N ILE A 37 -3.74 -10.26 -18.04
CA ILE A 37 -2.91 -9.51 -17.10
C ILE A 37 -1.87 -10.42 -16.44
N GLU A 38 -2.27 -11.62 -16.02
CA GLU A 38 -1.33 -12.59 -15.45
C GLU A 38 -0.27 -13.05 -16.47
N MET A 39 -0.66 -13.21 -17.73
CA MET A 39 0.27 -13.56 -18.81
C MET A 39 1.31 -12.48 -19.03
N GLU A 40 0.91 -11.22 -19.03
CA GLU A 40 1.80 -10.07 -19.19
C GLU A 40 2.75 -9.93 -17.98
N ASN A 41 2.22 -10.03 -16.76
CA ASN A 41 2.99 -9.88 -15.53
C ASN A 41 4.00 -11.00 -15.30
N SER A 42 3.68 -12.22 -15.72
CA SER A 42 4.51 -13.43 -15.52
C SER A 42 5.48 -13.73 -16.68
N ARG A 43 5.57 -12.84 -17.67
CA ARG A 43 6.38 -13.06 -18.89
C ARG A 43 6.03 -14.37 -19.59
N GLY A 44 4.74 -14.70 -19.63
CA GLY A 44 4.23 -15.87 -20.32
C GLY A 44 4.16 -17.16 -19.51
N ARG A 45 4.43 -17.12 -18.20
CA ARG A 45 4.35 -18.29 -17.30
C ARG A 45 3.29 -18.07 -16.22
N VAL A 46 2.02 -18.13 -16.59
CA VAL A 46 0.91 -17.92 -15.66
C VAL A 46 0.82 -19.05 -14.64
N SER A 47 0.83 -18.68 -13.37
CA SER A 47 0.44 -19.56 -12.28
C SER A 47 -1.05 -19.42 -12.00
N ILE A 48 -1.84 -20.45 -12.31
CA ILE A 48 -3.29 -20.44 -12.06
C ILE A 48 -3.61 -20.25 -10.57
N LYS A 49 -2.74 -20.69 -9.66
CA LYS A 49 -2.90 -20.43 -8.21
C LYS A 49 -2.81 -18.95 -7.85
N ILE A 50 -1.95 -18.19 -8.51
CA ILE A 50 -1.84 -16.74 -8.31
C ILE A 50 -3.08 -16.04 -8.92
N ALA A 51 -3.49 -16.47 -10.12
CA ALA A 51 -4.70 -16.00 -10.76
C ALA A 51 -5.95 -16.29 -9.91
N ASP A 52 -6.05 -17.46 -9.28
CA ASP A 52 -7.14 -17.84 -8.39
C ASP A 52 -7.24 -16.90 -7.17
N LYS A 53 -6.12 -16.58 -6.55
CA LYS A 53 -6.10 -15.60 -5.46
C LYS A 53 -6.64 -14.24 -5.91
N ARG A 54 -6.22 -13.76 -7.07
CA ARG A 54 -6.69 -12.49 -7.63
C ARG A 54 -8.16 -12.53 -8.03
N ALA A 55 -8.64 -13.64 -8.59
CA ALA A 55 -10.05 -13.84 -8.91
C ALA A 55 -10.93 -13.70 -7.65
N LYS A 56 -10.51 -14.32 -6.55
CA LYS A 56 -11.17 -14.19 -5.24
C LYS A 56 -11.18 -12.76 -4.73
N GLU A 57 -10.05 -12.08 -4.78
CA GLU A 57 -9.93 -10.67 -4.37
C GLU A 57 -10.86 -9.78 -5.21
N TRP A 58 -10.92 -9.96 -6.51
CA TRP A 58 -11.81 -9.21 -7.40
C TRP A 58 -13.28 -9.47 -7.10
N ALA A 59 -13.67 -10.73 -6.92
CA ALA A 59 -15.03 -11.09 -6.57
C ALA A 59 -15.47 -10.47 -5.23
N GLN A 60 -14.61 -10.52 -4.22
CA GLN A 60 -14.84 -9.91 -2.91
C GLN A 60 -14.92 -8.38 -2.96
N SER A 61 -14.17 -7.76 -3.88
CA SER A 61 -14.20 -6.32 -4.12
C SER A 61 -15.36 -5.87 -5.01
N GLY A 62 -16.24 -6.78 -5.44
CA GLY A 62 -17.41 -6.46 -6.24
C GLY A 62 -17.10 -6.15 -7.71
N VAL A 63 -15.98 -6.59 -8.25
CA VAL A 63 -15.65 -6.46 -9.67
C VAL A 63 -16.67 -7.22 -10.50
N ARG A 64 -17.31 -6.54 -11.45
CA ARG A 64 -18.33 -7.14 -12.35
C ARG A 64 -18.15 -6.73 -13.80
N THR A 65 -17.30 -5.76 -14.10
CA THR A 65 -17.10 -5.25 -15.45
C THR A 65 -15.62 -5.09 -15.80
N VAL A 66 -15.31 -4.97 -17.08
CA VAL A 66 -13.96 -4.66 -17.57
C VAL A 66 -13.50 -3.30 -17.05
N GLU A 67 -14.41 -2.32 -16.98
CA GLU A 67 -14.14 -0.99 -16.46
C GLU A 67 -13.73 -1.02 -14.97
N ASP A 68 -14.29 -1.92 -14.18
CA ASP A 68 -13.87 -2.10 -12.78
C ASP A 68 -12.43 -2.62 -12.70
N VAL A 69 -12.07 -3.56 -13.58
CA VAL A 69 -10.69 -4.06 -13.69
C VAL A 69 -9.73 -2.95 -14.10
N GLU A 70 -10.10 -2.14 -15.11
CA GLU A 70 -9.28 -1.01 -15.54
C GLU A 70 -9.03 -0.01 -14.41
N LYS A 71 -10.06 0.32 -13.62
CA LYS A 71 -9.91 1.18 -12.43
C LYS A 71 -8.93 0.58 -11.41
N ILE A 72 -9.03 -0.72 -11.13
CA ILE A 72 -8.11 -1.40 -10.21
C ILE A 72 -6.66 -1.33 -10.72
N ILE A 73 -6.44 -1.53 -12.01
CA ILE A 73 -5.12 -1.44 -12.63
C ILE A 73 -4.54 -0.04 -12.50
N VAL A 74 -5.34 0.99 -12.80
CA VAL A 74 -4.92 2.40 -12.68
C VAL A 74 -4.55 2.72 -11.25
N LEU A 75 -5.44 2.42 -10.29
CA LEU A 75 -5.18 2.64 -8.86
C LEU A 75 -3.95 1.87 -8.37
N GLY A 76 -3.75 0.64 -8.84
CA GLY A 76 -2.56 -0.15 -8.50
C GLY A 76 -1.27 0.48 -9.01
N LYS A 77 -1.26 1.01 -10.24
CA LYS A 77 -0.12 1.73 -10.81
C LYS A 77 0.18 3.02 -10.04
N GLU A 78 -0.84 3.78 -9.69
CA GLU A 78 -0.70 5.01 -8.91
C GLU A 78 -0.12 4.71 -7.52
N ARG A 79 -0.63 3.69 -6.82
CA ARG A 79 -0.09 3.24 -5.52
C ARG A 79 1.36 2.83 -5.60
N GLU A 80 1.71 2.03 -6.60
CA GLU A 80 3.11 1.61 -6.82
C GLU A 80 4.02 2.81 -7.07
N GLN A 81 3.55 3.79 -7.82
CA GLN A 81 4.29 5.03 -8.09
C GLN A 81 4.46 5.88 -6.83
N GLN A 82 3.41 6.01 -6.00
CA GLN A 82 3.48 6.73 -4.73
C GLN A 82 4.45 6.05 -3.75
N LEU A 83 4.39 4.74 -3.66
CA LEU A 83 5.30 3.97 -2.81
C LEU A 83 6.75 4.07 -3.28
N ARG A 84 7.01 4.05 -4.59
CA ARG A 84 8.36 4.30 -5.13
C ARG A 84 8.89 5.70 -4.79
N LYS A 85 8.04 6.72 -4.89
CA LYS A 85 8.40 8.08 -4.47
C LYS A 85 8.74 8.13 -2.98
N LEU A 86 7.97 7.45 -2.15
CA LEU A 86 8.21 7.35 -0.72
C LEU A 86 9.55 6.68 -0.43
N LEU A 87 9.83 5.53 -1.02
CA LEU A 87 11.09 4.80 -0.87
C LEU A 87 12.29 5.64 -1.34
N ALA A 88 12.14 6.37 -2.43
CA ALA A 88 13.20 7.28 -2.92
C ALA A 88 13.51 8.39 -1.90
N ARG A 89 12.51 8.93 -1.20
CA ARG A 89 12.72 9.89 -0.10
C ARG A 89 13.42 9.26 1.11
N LEU A 90 13.17 7.97 1.36
CA LEU A 90 13.89 7.20 2.38
C LEU A 90 15.28 6.74 1.92
N GLY A 91 15.77 7.23 0.78
CA GLY A 91 17.08 6.89 0.23
C GLY A 91 17.16 5.55 -0.49
N GLN A 92 16.02 4.88 -0.72
CA GLN A 92 15.96 3.55 -1.34
C GLN A 92 15.50 3.65 -2.80
N ARG A 93 16.44 3.51 -3.75
CA ARG A 93 16.14 3.56 -5.20
C ARG A 93 16.01 2.17 -5.80
N ARG A 94 15.06 1.38 -5.29
CA ARG A 94 14.74 0.03 -5.75
C ARG A 94 13.23 -0.16 -5.90
N ALA A 95 12.81 -1.27 -6.47
CA ALA A 95 11.41 -1.66 -6.46
C ALA A 95 10.95 -1.97 -5.04
N PRO A 96 9.69 -1.62 -4.67
CA PRO A 96 9.11 -1.99 -3.40
C PRO A 96 9.08 -3.51 -3.19
N SER A 97 9.30 -3.96 -1.97
CA SER A 97 9.08 -5.35 -1.57
C SER A 97 7.58 -5.61 -1.34
N GLU A 98 7.20 -6.88 -1.19
CA GLU A 98 5.82 -7.24 -0.88
C GLU A 98 5.38 -6.73 0.49
N ASP A 99 6.27 -6.81 1.49
CA ASP A 99 6.00 -6.30 2.84
C ASP A 99 5.79 -4.78 2.84
N GLU A 100 6.55 -4.05 2.02
CA GLU A 100 6.40 -2.60 1.86
C GLU A 100 5.07 -2.23 1.19
N ARG A 101 4.63 -3.03 0.20
CA ARG A 101 3.30 -2.86 -0.42
C ARG A 101 2.18 -3.14 0.59
N ALA A 102 2.31 -4.21 1.37
CA ALA A 102 1.34 -4.56 2.40
C ALA A 102 1.25 -3.46 3.47
N MET A 103 2.38 -2.93 3.91
CA MET A 103 2.45 -1.83 4.88
C MET A 103 1.83 -0.55 4.33
N TYR A 104 2.12 -0.19 3.09
CA TYR A 104 1.53 0.99 2.45
C TYR A 104 0.01 0.84 2.27
N LYS A 105 -0.46 -0.36 1.89
CA LYS A 105 -1.88 -0.69 1.81
C LYS A 105 -2.57 -0.53 3.17
N LEU A 106 -1.98 -1.02 4.25
CA LEU A 106 -2.48 -0.86 5.61
C LEU A 106 -2.68 0.63 5.96
N TRP A 107 -1.72 1.49 5.65
CA TRP A 107 -1.83 2.92 5.94
C TRP A 107 -2.93 3.62 5.17
N ILE A 108 -3.10 3.30 3.88
CA ILE A 108 -4.08 3.95 3.02
C ILE A 108 -5.49 3.36 3.23
N ASP A 109 -5.63 2.02 3.16
CA ASP A 109 -6.94 1.38 3.11
C ASP A 109 -7.54 1.14 4.50
N GLU A 110 -6.71 0.81 5.51
CA GLU A 110 -7.21 0.46 6.84
C GLU A 110 -7.11 1.63 7.81
N TRP A 111 -6.00 2.38 7.79
CA TRP A 111 -5.83 3.53 8.67
C TRP A 111 -6.39 4.83 8.09
N GLY A 112 -6.72 4.87 6.78
CA GLY A 112 -7.35 5.99 6.13
C GLY A 112 -6.44 7.21 5.91
N PHE A 113 -5.12 7.03 5.86
CA PHE A 113 -4.21 8.11 5.50
C PHE A 113 -4.32 8.47 4.02
N THR A 114 -4.24 9.76 3.72
CA THR A 114 -4.02 10.19 2.34
C THR A 114 -2.56 9.94 1.92
N PRO A 115 -2.28 9.69 0.63
CA PRO A 115 -0.91 9.56 0.14
C PRO A 115 -0.02 10.76 0.49
N GLU A 116 -0.60 11.97 0.49
CA GLU A 116 0.07 13.23 0.84
C GLU A 116 0.45 13.25 2.31
N ALA A 117 -0.43 12.79 3.21
CA ALA A 117 -0.15 12.71 4.64
C ALA A 117 1.00 11.74 4.94
N VAL A 118 1.04 10.59 4.24
CA VAL A 118 2.16 9.64 4.33
C VAL A 118 3.47 10.28 3.85
N GLN A 119 3.42 11.04 2.75
CA GLN A 119 4.59 11.77 2.23
C GLN A 119 5.06 12.86 3.18
N GLU A 120 4.15 13.54 3.90
CA GLU A 120 4.48 14.55 4.89
C GLU A 120 5.10 13.91 6.13
N ALA A 121 4.50 12.83 6.66
CA ALA A 121 5.09 12.09 7.77
C ALA A 121 6.52 11.61 7.46
N CYS A 122 6.82 11.28 6.21
CA CYS A 122 8.16 10.91 5.77
C CYS A 122 9.20 12.02 5.98
N ARG A 123 8.83 13.31 5.96
CA ARG A 123 9.73 14.41 6.23
C ARG A 123 10.31 14.38 7.64
N GLU A 124 9.53 13.89 8.61
CA GLU A 124 10.02 13.76 9.98
C GLU A 124 11.04 12.62 10.14
N THR A 125 11.01 11.61 9.26
CA THR A 125 11.99 10.51 9.28
C THR A 125 13.40 10.97 8.89
N THR A 126 13.52 12.03 8.09
CA THR A 126 14.82 12.53 7.62
C THR A 126 15.70 13.09 8.73
N LYS A 127 15.13 13.36 9.93
CA LYS A 127 15.85 13.79 11.13
C LYS A 127 16.52 12.64 11.88
N GLY A 128 16.29 11.39 11.48
CA GLY A 128 16.83 10.18 12.07
C GLY A 128 17.25 9.17 11.01
N THR A 129 17.03 7.88 11.26
CA THR A 129 17.27 6.82 10.28
C THR A 129 16.01 6.64 9.42
N PRO A 130 16.01 7.05 8.15
CA PRO A 130 14.80 7.03 7.31
C PRO A 130 14.51 5.59 6.85
N THR A 131 13.69 4.88 7.62
CA THR A 131 13.24 3.52 7.31
C THR A 131 11.73 3.43 7.28
N MET A 132 11.18 2.46 6.53
CA MET A 132 9.75 2.16 6.52
C MET A 132 9.23 1.81 7.94
N ALA A 133 10.02 1.09 8.74
CA ALA A 133 9.66 0.74 10.11
C ALA A 133 9.54 1.98 11.01
N TYR A 134 10.46 2.94 10.87
CA TYR A 134 10.39 4.20 11.63
C TYR A 134 9.18 5.04 11.20
N LEU A 135 8.93 5.14 9.89
CA LEU A 135 7.75 5.80 9.35
C LEU A 135 6.45 5.15 9.84
N ASN A 136 6.41 3.81 9.87
CA ASN A 136 5.26 3.08 10.42
C ASN A 136 4.98 3.45 11.88
N GLY A 137 6.01 3.61 12.70
CA GLY A 137 5.87 4.07 14.08
C GLY A 137 5.25 5.47 14.19
N ILE A 138 5.68 6.39 13.32
CA ILE A 138 5.10 7.74 13.24
C ILE A 138 3.62 7.66 12.86
N LEU A 139 3.30 6.97 11.75
CA LEU A 139 1.93 6.85 11.25
C LEU A 139 1.00 6.14 12.23
N MET A 140 1.48 5.08 12.89
CA MET A 140 0.72 4.39 13.95
C MET A 140 0.31 5.36 15.06
N ARG A 141 1.24 6.20 15.52
CA ARG A 141 0.96 7.20 16.55
C ARG A 141 -0.04 8.25 16.05
N GLN A 142 0.10 8.74 14.81
CA GLN A 142 -0.83 9.71 14.24
C GLN A 142 -2.22 9.10 14.03
N HIS A 143 -2.30 7.83 13.63
CA HIS A 143 -3.54 7.09 13.52
C HIS A 143 -4.28 7.01 14.86
N GLN A 144 -3.57 6.66 15.95
CA GLN A 144 -4.13 6.63 17.31
C GLN A 144 -4.67 8.00 17.77
N LEU A 145 -4.12 9.10 17.24
CA LEU A 145 -4.55 10.46 17.50
C LEU A 145 -5.61 10.98 16.52
N GLY A 146 -6.08 10.14 15.58
CA GLY A 146 -7.09 10.51 14.58
C GLY A 146 -6.60 11.52 13.53
N ARG A 147 -5.32 11.57 13.25
CA ARG A 147 -4.69 12.56 12.34
C ARG A 147 -4.27 11.91 11.03
N HIS A 148 -5.20 11.82 10.09
CA HIS A 148 -5.00 11.07 8.83
C HIS A 148 -4.78 11.97 7.60
N GLU A 149 -5.08 13.26 7.71
CA GLU A 149 -4.90 14.24 6.65
C GLU A 149 -3.68 15.13 6.90
N VAL A 150 -3.12 15.70 5.83
CA VAL A 150 -1.91 16.55 5.89
C VAL A 150 -2.04 17.65 6.94
N GLN A 151 -3.14 18.40 6.92
CA GLN A 151 -3.35 19.56 7.80
C GLN A 151 -3.39 19.17 9.28
N THR A 152 -4.10 18.09 9.62
CA THR A 152 -4.21 17.60 11.00
C THR A 152 -2.90 16.99 11.48
N LEU A 153 -2.18 16.33 10.58
CA LEU A 153 -0.88 15.73 10.83
C LEU A 153 0.18 16.81 11.06
N GLU A 154 0.32 17.78 10.18
CA GLU A 154 1.28 18.89 10.32
C GLU A 154 1.05 19.69 11.61
N ALA A 155 -0.20 20.09 11.87
CA ALA A 155 -0.55 20.82 13.10
C ALA A 155 -0.22 20.00 14.36
N GLY A 156 -0.47 18.69 14.32
CA GLY A 156 -0.16 17.78 15.42
C GLY A 156 1.34 17.64 15.65
N MET A 157 2.11 17.42 14.61
CA MET A 157 3.55 17.25 14.66
C MET A 157 4.25 18.56 15.11
N GLN A 158 3.76 19.71 14.68
CA GLN A 158 4.26 21.00 15.12
C GLN A 158 4.05 21.22 16.62
N ARG A 159 2.84 20.94 17.14
CA ARG A 159 2.56 21.01 18.58
C ARG A 159 3.45 20.09 19.41
N GLU A 160 3.68 18.87 18.92
CA GLU A 160 4.56 17.91 19.61
C GLU A 160 6.02 18.36 19.62
N LYS A 161 6.46 19.02 18.54
CA LYS A 161 7.79 19.63 18.47
C LYS A 161 7.92 20.77 19.47
N GLU A 162 6.97 21.71 19.49
CA GLU A 162 6.94 22.84 20.43
C GLU A 162 6.95 22.35 21.88
N ALA A 163 6.12 21.32 22.21
CA ALA A 163 6.10 20.74 23.55
C ALA A 163 7.45 20.11 23.95
N ARG A 164 8.13 19.42 23.02
CA ARG A 164 9.46 18.86 23.27
C ARG A 164 10.53 19.97 23.45
N ASP A 165 10.48 21.00 22.63
CA ASP A 165 11.41 22.12 22.72
C ASP A 165 11.22 22.86 24.05
N PHE A 166 9.97 23.15 24.42
CA PHE A 166 9.65 23.73 25.73
C PHE A 166 10.13 22.85 26.90
N ALA A 167 9.85 21.56 26.88
CA ALA A 167 10.33 20.63 27.94
C ALA A 167 11.86 20.65 28.04
N ARG A 168 12.57 20.63 26.92
CA ARG A 168 14.02 20.70 26.89
C ARG A 168 14.54 22.00 27.51
N ASP A 169 13.92 23.13 27.20
CA ASP A 169 14.32 24.45 27.73
C ASP A 169 14.06 24.55 29.24
N VAL A 170 12.93 23.99 29.72
CA VAL A 170 12.64 23.90 31.15
C VAL A 170 13.71 23.04 31.87
N TYR A 171 14.04 21.87 31.36
CA TYR A 171 15.08 21.03 31.96
C TYR A 171 16.46 21.67 31.95
N ALA A 172 16.82 22.38 30.88
CA ALA A 172 18.07 23.13 30.79
C ALA A 172 18.11 24.30 31.79
N GLY A 173 16.96 24.97 32.02
CA GLY A 173 16.81 26.01 33.03
C GLY A 173 16.94 25.49 34.46
N LEU A 174 16.30 24.36 34.78
CA LEU A 174 16.38 23.73 36.11
C LEU A 174 17.79 23.22 36.43
N GLY A 175 18.54 22.71 35.42
CA GLY A 175 19.93 22.27 35.60
C GLY A 175 20.93 23.43 35.90
N ARG A 176 20.56 24.67 35.54
CA ARG A 176 21.37 25.86 35.83
C ARG A 176 21.12 26.47 37.22
N THR A 177 20.00 26.16 37.85
CA THR A 177 19.63 26.66 39.19
C THR A 177 20.11 25.77 40.32
N GLY A 178 20.80 24.68 40.06
CA GLY A 178 21.24 23.70 41.06
C GLY A 178 22.73 23.81 41.53
N ILE A 179 23.47 24.87 41.14
CA ILE A 179 24.85 25.04 41.61
C ILE A 179 25.00 26.55 42.00
N THR A 180 24.64 26.86 43.22
CA THR A 180 25.20 27.91 44.07
C THR A 180 25.33 27.43 45.48
#